data_2df27025e87f7660e03c043a95ee7388
#
_entry.id   2df27025e87f7660e03c043a95ee7388
#
_cell.length_a   1.000
_cell.length_b   1.000
_cell.length_c   1.000
_cell.angle_alpha   90.00
_cell.angle_beta   90.00
_cell.angle_gamma   90.00
#
_symmetry.space_group_name_H-M   'P 1'
#
loop_
_entity.id
_entity.type
_entity.pdbx_description
1 polymer ?
#
loop_
_entity_poly.entity_id
_entity_poly.type
_entity_poly.pdbx_seq_one_letter_code
_entity_poly.pdbx_strand_id
1 'polypeptide(L)'
;MTINIEYETDKKLDLDYEKIINEVVNEAAAYEKCPYEIEVNVTLTDNEINKEFREVDAPTDVLSFPMINYEAPSDFESLEDEFENNTEDYFNPDTGELMLGDIVVSVEKVAEQAEKYGHSEVRELAFLVAHSMMHLFGYDHMTEEESKVMEAKQREVLDNIGITR
;
A
#
# COMPACT_ATOMS: atom_id res chain seq x y z
N MET A 1 -3.10 -12.59 -8.83
CA MET A 1 -2.51 -11.57 -7.92
C MET A 1 -1.77 -12.25 -6.79
N THR A 2 -0.56 -11.81 -6.51
CA THR A 2 0.25 -12.33 -5.41
C THR A 2 0.52 -11.23 -4.39
N ILE A 3 0.17 -11.49 -3.13
CA ILE A 3 0.43 -10.57 -2.04
C ILE A 3 1.30 -11.33 -1.04
N ASN A 4 2.57 -10.93 -0.96
CA ASN A 4 3.52 -11.54 -0.05
C ASN A 4 3.52 -10.76 1.26
N ILE A 5 3.12 -11.40 2.35
CA ILE A 5 2.99 -10.76 3.66
C ILE A 5 4.02 -11.37 4.61
N GLU A 6 4.88 -10.52 5.16
CA GLU A 6 5.88 -10.92 6.15
C GLU A 6 5.63 -10.16 7.45
N TYR A 7 5.75 -10.87 8.57
CA TYR A 7 5.59 -10.30 9.90
C TYR A 7 6.94 -10.39 10.63
N GLU A 8 7.63 -9.26 10.70
CA GLU A 8 9.01 -9.18 11.17
C GLU A 8 9.17 -8.39 12.48
N THR A 9 8.36 -8.72 13.49
CA THR A 9 8.45 -8.10 14.80
C THR A 9 7.87 -9.01 15.87
N ASP A 10 8.33 -8.86 17.11
CA ASP A 10 7.78 -9.56 18.27
C ASP A 10 6.50 -8.90 18.79
N LYS A 11 6.21 -7.70 18.34
CA LYS A 11 4.98 -6.98 18.69
C LYS A 11 3.79 -7.68 18.05
N LYS A 12 2.71 -7.81 18.80
CA LYS A 12 1.50 -8.48 18.30
C LYS A 12 0.47 -7.50 17.82
N LEU A 13 -0.17 -7.85 16.70
CA LEU A 13 -1.32 -7.16 16.18
C LEU A 13 -2.48 -8.18 16.23
N ASP A 14 -3.40 -7.98 17.16
CA ASP A 14 -4.46 -8.94 17.49
C ASP A 14 -5.66 -8.80 16.54
N LEU A 15 -5.44 -9.12 15.27
CA LEU A 15 -6.45 -9.11 14.22
C LEU A 15 -5.98 -9.96 13.05
N ASP A 16 -6.90 -10.29 12.15
CA ASP A 16 -6.59 -11.06 10.93
C ASP A 16 -6.00 -10.12 9.86
N TYR A 17 -4.73 -9.76 10.04
CA TYR A 17 -4.05 -8.82 9.16
C TYR A 17 -3.93 -9.33 7.72
N GLU A 18 -3.77 -10.63 7.52
CA GLU A 18 -3.67 -11.21 6.17
C GLU A 18 -4.95 -10.98 5.38
N LYS A 19 -6.10 -11.23 5.99
CA LYS A 19 -7.40 -11.01 5.37
C LYS A 19 -7.60 -9.54 5.02
N ILE A 20 -7.30 -8.63 5.96
CA ILE A 20 -7.48 -7.20 5.77
C ILE A 20 -6.60 -6.69 4.64
N ILE A 21 -5.33 -7.05 4.64
CA ILE A 21 -4.38 -6.64 3.61
C ILE A 21 -4.82 -7.15 2.23
N ASN A 22 -5.21 -8.42 2.14
CA ASN A 22 -5.71 -9.00 0.89
C ASN A 22 -6.94 -8.25 0.36
N GLU A 23 -7.90 -7.98 1.22
CA GLU A 23 -9.12 -7.25 0.84
C GLU A 23 -8.81 -5.83 0.33
N VAL A 24 -7.96 -5.10 1.04
CA VAL A 24 -7.61 -3.72 0.67
C VAL A 24 -6.83 -3.69 -0.64
N VAL A 25 -5.83 -4.54 -0.80
CA VAL A 25 -5.00 -4.57 -2.02
C VAL A 25 -5.85 -4.95 -3.24
N ASN A 26 -6.69 -5.97 -3.11
CA ASN A 26 -7.58 -6.40 -4.20
C ASN A 26 -8.55 -5.29 -4.59
N GLU A 27 -9.18 -4.64 -3.62
CA GLU A 27 -10.14 -3.56 -3.91
C GLU A 27 -9.45 -2.33 -4.51
N ALA A 28 -8.27 -1.96 -4.02
CA ALA A 28 -7.51 -0.83 -4.57
C ALA A 28 -7.16 -1.08 -6.04
N ALA A 29 -6.72 -2.28 -6.39
CA ALA A 29 -6.40 -2.64 -7.76
C ALA A 29 -7.65 -2.59 -8.65
N ALA A 30 -8.77 -3.10 -8.17
CA ALA A 30 -10.05 -3.06 -8.90
C ALA A 30 -10.56 -1.62 -9.05
N TYR A 31 -10.45 -0.83 -8.01
CA TYR A 31 -10.86 0.58 -7.99
C TYR A 31 -10.08 1.40 -9.03
N GLU A 32 -8.78 1.18 -9.13
CA GLU A 32 -7.91 1.87 -10.08
C GLU A 32 -7.92 1.23 -11.47
N LYS A 33 -8.71 0.17 -11.66
CA LYS A 33 -8.85 -0.54 -12.94
C LYS A 33 -7.51 -0.97 -13.53
N CYS A 34 -6.64 -1.49 -12.68
CA CYS A 34 -5.34 -1.98 -13.12
C CYS A 34 -5.51 -3.11 -14.13
N PRO A 35 -4.94 -2.99 -15.34
CA PRO A 35 -5.13 -3.99 -16.41
C PRO A 35 -4.26 -5.24 -16.25
N TYR A 36 -3.40 -5.26 -15.25
CA TYR A 36 -2.46 -6.36 -15.03
C TYR A 36 -2.75 -7.08 -13.72
N GLU A 37 -2.38 -8.36 -13.65
CA GLU A 37 -2.24 -9.04 -12.38
C GLU A 37 -1.01 -8.48 -11.69
N ILE A 38 -1.09 -8.20 -10.40
CA ILE A 38 -0.03 -7.50 -9.67
C ILE A 38 0.59 -8.36 -8.57
N GLU A 39 1.81 -8.04 -8.22
CA GLU A 39 2.53 -8.59 -7.07
C GLU A 39 2.87 -7.42 -6.13
N VAL A 40 2.51 -7.56 -4.86
CA VAL A 40 2.78 -6.56 -3.83
C VAL A 40 3.40 -7.26 -2.63
N ASN A 41 4.44 -6.66 -2.08
CA ASN A 41 5.07 -7.17 -0.86
C ASN A 41 4.70 -6.26 0.31
N VAL A 42 4.17 -6.84 1.37
CA VAL A 42 3.78 -6.10 2.58
C VAL A 42 4.54 -6.66 3.77
N THR A 43 5.29 -5.82 4.44
CA THR A 43 6.04 -6.18 5.64
C THR A 43 5.45 -5.45 6.85
N LEU A 44 5.08 -6.22 7.87
CA LEU A 44 4.62 -5.69 9.15
C LEU A 44 5.80 -5.75 10.11
N THR A 45 6.20 -4.60 10.62
CA THR A 45 7.41 -4.48 11.43
C THR A 45 7.19 -3.52 12.59
N ASP A 46 8.26 -3.11 13.26
CA ASP A 46 8.18 -2.16 14.37
C ASP A 46 8.80 -0.80 13.99
N ASN A 47 8.67 0.16 14.91
CA ASN A 47 9.15 1.54 14.67
C ASN A 47 10.65 1.60 14.40
N GLU A 48 11.44 0.76 15.04
CA GLU A 48 12.89 0.77 14.88
C GLU A 48 13.31 0.36 13.48
N ILE A 49 12.74 -0.72 12.96
CA ILE A 49 13.04 -1.20 11.60
C ILE A 49 12.51 -0.19 10.57
N ASN A 50 11.32 0.35 10.80
CA ASN A 50 10.72 1.36 9.94
C ASN A 50 11.62 2.59 9.84
N LYS A 51 12.21 3.01 10.95
CA LYS A 51 13.15 4.13 11.03
C LYS A 51 14.40 3.86 10.19
N GLU A 52 14.94 2.63 10.25
CA GLU A 52 16.09 2.23 9.45
C GLU A 52 15.81 2.35 7.94
N PHE A 53 14.64 1.90 7.49
CA PHE A 53 14.24 2.00 6.08
C PHE A 53 14.14 3.44 5.60
N ARG A 54 13.75 4.36 6.47
CA ARG A 54 13.63 5.77 6.12
C ARG A 54 14.95 6.53 6.14
N GLU A 55 15.94 6.01 6.82
CA GLU A 55 17.21 6.69 7.07
C GLU A 55 17.05 8.04 7.80
N VAL A 56 15.94 8.21 8.53
CA VAL A 56 15.67 9.40 9.34
C VAL A 56 15.38 8.98 10.78
N ASP A 57 15.64 9.89 11.71
CA ASP A 57 15.52 9.61 13.14
C ASP A 57 14.12 9.85 13.70
N ALA A 58 13.11 9.43 12.96
CA ALA A 58 11.73 9.56 13.38
C ALA A 58 10.90 8.36 12.88
N PRO A 59 10.09 7.74 13.75
CA PRO A 59 9.22 6.65 13.33
C PRO A 59 8.13 7.15 12.40
N THR A 60 7.70 6.29 11.48
CA THR A 60 6.58 6.58 10.59
C THR A 60 5.58 5.43 10.66
N ASP A 61 4.33 5.69 10.29
CA ASP A 61 3.27 4.70 10.30
C ASP A 61 3.40 3.68 9.16
N VAL A 62 3.70 4.16 7.95
CA VAL A 62 3.81 3.32 6.77
C VAL A 62 4.81 3.92 5.78
N LEU A 63 5.54 3.03 5.09
CA LEU A 63 6.44 3.39 4.00
C LEU A 63 5.98 2.70 2.73
N SER A 64 6.04 3.43 1.63
CA SER A 64 5.67 2.92 0.31
C SER A 64 6.87 3.03 -0.63
N PHE A 65 7.19 1.95 -1.34
CA PHE A 65 8.30 1.90 -2.28
C PHE A 65 7.77 1.50 -3.66
N PRO A 66 7.28 2.49 -4.46
CA PRO A 66 6.76 2.20 -5.79
C PRO A 66 7.86 1.71 -6.73
N MET A 67 7.56 0.70 -7.51
CA MET A 67 8.48 0.16 -8.52
C MET A 67 8.23 0.78 -9.90
N ILE A 68 7.17 1.55 -10.05
CA ILE A 68 6.74 2.12 -11.34
C ILE A 68 6.67 3.63 -11.24
N ASN A 69 7.22 4.30 -12.26
CA ASN A 69 7.13 5.76 -12.40
C ASN A 69 6.04 6.09 -13.42
N TYR A 70 4.94 6.66 -12.95
CA TYR A 70 3.81 7.03 -13.81
C TYR A 70 3.93 8.48 -14.27
N GLU A 71 3.44 8.78 -15.46
CA GLU A 71 3.29 10.16 -15.93
C GLU A 71 2.11 10.83 -15.23
N ALA A 72 1.05 10.05 -15.00
CA ALA A 72 -0.11 10.45 -14.21
C ALA A 72 -0.57 9.24 -13.40
N PRO A 73 -1.25 9.41 -12.27
CA PRO A 73 -1.67 8.28 -11.45
C PRO A 73 -2.46 7.23 -12.25
N SER A 74 -2.04 5.98 -12.10
CA SER A 74 -2.64 4.80 -12.75
C SER A 74 -2.65 4.85 -14.28
N ASP A 75 -1.79 5.64 -14.87
CA ASP A 75 -1.67 5.73 -16.33
C ASP A 75 -0.80 4.61 -16.89
N PHE A 76 -1.38 3.42 -17.00
CA PHE A 76 -0.70 2.25 -17.55
C PHE A 76 -0.60 2.29 -19.07
N GLU A 77 -1.49 3.00 -19.73
CA GLU A 77 -1.50 3.12 -21.19
C GLU A 77 -0.21 3.74 -21.72
N SER A 78 0.26 4.81 -21.09
CA SER A 78 1.51 5.46 -21.49
C SER A 78 2.76 4.65 -21.17
N LEU A 79 2.63 3.58 -20.37
CA LEU A 79 3.73 2.70 -20.00
C LEU A 79 3.81 1.41 -20.83
N GLU A 80 2.87 1.17 -21.74
CA GLU A 80 2.84 -0.06 -22.53
C GLU A 80 4.14 -0.33 -23.28
N ASP A 81 4.70 0.67 -23.94
CA ASP A 81 5.96 0.53 -24.67
C ASP A 81 7.14 0.23 -23.75
N GLU A 82 7.18 0.92 -22.61
CA GLU A 82 8.22 0.71 -21.61
C GLU A 82 8.17 -0.71 -21.05
N PHE A 83 6.96 -1.21 -20.77
CA PHE A 83 6.76 -2.56 -20.26
C PHE A 83 7.16 -3.62 -21.30
N GLU A 84 6.84 -3.41 -22.57
CA GLU A 84 7.22 -4.33 -23.64
C GLU A 84 8.74 -4.38 -23.84
N ASN A 85 9.39 -3.22 -23.81
CA ASN A 85 10.83 -3.11 -24.05
C ASN A 85 11.67 -3.59 -22.86
N ASN A 86 11.12 -3.51 -21.65
CA ASN A 86 11.84 -3.83 -20.41
C ASN A 86 11.02 -4.74 -19.50
N THR A 87 10.41 -5.77 -20.07
CA THR A 87 9.52 -6.69 -19.35
C THR A 87 10.14 -7.24 -18.06
N GLU A 88 11.43 -7.61 -18.11
CA GLU A 88 12.13 -8.19 -16.96
C GLU A 88 12.27 -7.22 -15.78
N ASP A 89 12.25 -5.92 -16.05
CA ASP A 89 12.37 -4.89 -15.00
C ASP A 89 11.06 -4.68 -14.24
N TYR A 90 9.91 -4.99 -14.86
CA TYR A 90 8.59 -4.69 -14.31
C TYR A 90 7.77 -5.93 -13.95
N PHE A 91 7.97 -7.03 -14.65
CA PHE A 91 7.18 -8.25 -14.46
C PHE A 91 8.00 -9.38 -13.88
N ASN A 92 7.42 -10.11 -12.93
CA ASN A 92 8.06 -11.27 -12.35
C ASN A 92 8.14 -12.38 -13.41
N PRO A 93 9.34 -12.87 -13.77
CA PRO A 93 9.49 -13.88 -14.82
C PRO A 93 8.84 -15.22 -14.47
N ASP A 94 8.63 -15.52 -13.20
CA ASP A 94 8.03 -16.78 -12.76
C ASP A 94 6.52 -16.76 -12.83
N THR A 95 5.88 -15.61 -12.60
CA THR A 95 4.42 -15.49 -12.50
C THR A 95 3.81 -14.65 -13.62
N GLY A 96 4.59 -13.78 -14.27
CA GLY A 96 4.09 -12.83 -15.24
C GLY A 96 3.35 -11.65 -14.63
N GLU A 97 3.37 -11.51 -13.31
CA GLU A 97 2.67 -10.44 -12.61
C GLU A 97 3.50 -9.16 -12.57
N LEU A 98 2.81 -8.02 -12.66
CA LEU A 98 3.43 -6.70 -12.55
C LEU A 98 3.86 -6.46 -11.10
N MET A 99 5.15 -6.25 -10.88
CA MET A 99 5.70 -5.96 -9.56
C MET A 99 5.39 -4.50 -9.21
N LEU A 100 4.33 -4.28 -8.46
CA LEU A 100 3.82 -2.94 -8.18
C LEU A 100 4.69 -2.19 -7.17
N GLY A 101 5.14 -2.87 -6.13
CA GLY A 101 6.01 -2.27 -5.13
C GLY A 101 5.94 -2.94 -3.77
N ASP A 102 6.56 -2.27 -2.80
CA ASP A 102 6.67 -2.76 -1.42
C ASP A 102 6.01 -1.78 -0.45
N ILE A 103 5.37 -2.33 0.58
CA ILE A 103 4.74 -1.57 1.66
C ILE A 103 5.33 -2.07 2.98
N VAL A 104 5.77 -1.14 3.84
CA VAL A 104 6.27 -1.46 5.17
C VAL A 104 5.42 -0.73 6.20
N VAL A 105 4.76 -1.49 7.08
CA VAL A 105 3.81 -0.96 8.08
C VAL A 105 4.38 -1.15 9.47
N SER A 106 4.34 -0.10 10.31
CA SER A 106 4.68 -0.21 11.72
C SER A 106 3.45 -0.66 12.53
N VAL A 107 3.51 -1.85 13.11
CA VAL A 107 2.42 -2.37 13.94
C VAL A 107 2.22 -1.52 15.21
N GLU A 108 3.28 -0.93 15.74
CA GLU A 108 3.19 -0.03 16.89
C GLU A 108 2.39 1.22 16.55
N LYS A 109 2.60 1.77 15.36
CA LYS A 109 1.85 2.96 14.90
C LYS A 109 0.39 2.63 14.62
N VAL A 110 0.08 1.43 14.15
CA VAL A 110 -1.31 0.99 13.99
C VAL A 110 -2.03 1.07 15.35
N ALA A 111 -1.44 0.49 16.38
CA ALA A 111 -2.02 0.50 17.72
C ALA A 111 -2.13 1.91 18.30
N GLU A 112 -1.05 2.69 18.21
CA GLU A 112 -1.00 4.06 18.73
C GLU A 112 -2.04 4.97 18.07
N GLN A 113 -2.16 4.92 16.76
CA GLN A 113 -3.07 5.78 16.01
C GLN A 113 -4.53 5.35 16.19
N ALA A 114 -4.77 4.03 16.27
CA ALA A 114 -6.10 3.52 16.56
C ALA A 114 -6.62 4.07 17.90
N GLU A 115 -5.78 4.02 18.92
CA GLU A 115 -6.11 4.56 20.24
C GLU A 115 -6.28 6.08 20.20
N LYS A 116 -5.36 6.78 19.59
CA LYS A 116 -5.36 8.24 19.50
C LYS A 116 -6.59 8.80 18.82
N TYR A 117 -7.02 8.17 17.73
CA TYR A 117 -8.15 8.66 16.94
C TYR A 117 -9.48 7.96 17.24
N GLY A 118 -9.49 7.04 18.19
CA GLY A 118 -10.70 6.32 18.55
C GLY A 118 -11.21 5.35 17.49
N HIS A 119 -10.30 4.80 16.67
CA HIS A 119 -10.63 3.80 15.66
C HIS A 119 -10.26 2.40 16.11
N SER A 120 -10.77 1.39 15.40
CA SER A 120 -10.28 0.03 15.57
C SER A 120 -8.90 -0.12 14.89
N GLU A 121 -8.13 -1.10 15.35
CA GLU A 121 -6.86 -1.44 14.71
C GLU A 121 -7.08 -1.97 13.28
N VAL A 122 -8.18 -2.68 13.04
CA VAL A 122 -8.61 -3.13 11.72
C VAL A 122 -8.69 -1.95 10.75
N ARG A 123 -9.40 -0.92 11.17
CA ARG A 123 -9.58 0.27 10.35
C ARG A 123 -8.26 0.99 10.09
N GLU A 124 -7.43 1.14 11.13
CA GLU A 124 -6.16 1.84 10.98
C GLU A 124 -5.22 1.10 10.04
N LEU A 125 -5.11 -0.22 10.19
CA LEU A 125 -4.30 -1.03 9.28
C LEU A 125 -4.83 -0.91 7.83
N ALA A 126 -6.14 -1.05 7.65
CA ALA A 126 -6.76 -0.94 6.33
C ALA A 126 -6.51 0.44 5.70
N PHE A 127 -6.62 1.49 6.49
CA PHE A 127 -6.37 2.86 6.04
C PHE A 127 -4.92 3.03 5.56
N LEU A 128 -3.96 2.56 6.35
CA LEU A 128 -2.54 2.67 6.00
C LEU A 128 -2.19 1.89 4.74
N VAL A 129 -2.74 0.68 4.59
CA VAL A 129 -2.50 -0.13 3.39
C VAL A 129 -3.15 0.53 2.16
N ALA A 130 -4.37 1.06 2.29
CA ALA A 130 -5.03 1.78 1.20
C ALA A 130 -4.24 3.02 0.79
N HIS A 131 -3.72 3.76 1.76
CA HIS A 131 -2.86 4.92 1.51
C HIS A 131 -1.62 4.53 0.70
N SER A 132 -0.94 3.47 1.13
CA SER A 132 0.24 2.97 0.42
C SER A 132 -0.08 2.48 -0.98
N MET A 133 -1.22 1.80 -1.16
CA MET A 133 -1.63 1.35 -2.49
C MET A 133 -1.84 2.52 -3.45
N MET A 134 -2.41 3.63 -2.97
CA MET A 134 -2.55 4.83 -3.81
C MET A 134 -1.18 5.36 -4.22
N HIS A 135 -0.20 5.38 -3.32
CA HIS A 135 1.18 5.76 -3.67
C HIS A 135 1.79 4.80 -4.71
N LEU A 136 1.54 3.50 -4.58
CA LEU A 136 2.04 2.51 -5.55
C LEU A 136 1.42 2.71 -6.94
N PHE A 137 0.22 3.30 -7.01
CA PHE A 137 -0.43 3.65 -8.28
C PHE A 137 -0.08 5.06 -8.76
N GLY A 138 0.80 5.76 -8.07
CA GLY A 138 1.33 7.05 -8.52
C GLY A 138 0.68 8.28 -7.92
N TYR A 139 -0.28 8.13 -7.00
CA TYR A 139 -0.86 9.27 -6.30
C TYR A 139 0.11 9.82 -5.27
N ASP A 140 0.04 11.11 -5.04
CA ASP A 140 0.87 11.79 -4.05
C ASP A 140 0.02 12.80 -3.29
N HIS A 141 0.59 13.41 -2.26
CA HIS A 141 -0.08 14.42 -1.43
C HIS A 141 0.80 15.66 -1.21
N MET A 142 1.52 16.06 -2.26
CA MET A 142 2.40 17.23 -2.23
C MET A 142 1.62 18.55 -2.17
N THR A 143 0.40 18.56 -2.69
CA THR A 143 -0.48 19.73 -2.63
C THR A 143 -1.75 19.37 -1.86
N GLU A 144 -2.49 20.40 -1.43
CA GLU A 144 -3.77 20.19 -0.75
C GLU A 144 -4.79 19.49 -1.65
N GLU A 145 -4.80 19.84 -2.93
CA GLU A 145 -5.70 19.20 -3.90
C GLU A 145 -5.38 17.73 -4.10
N GLU A 146 -4.11 17.40 -4.24
CA GLU A 146 -3.65 16.01 -4.36
C GLU A 146 -4.01 15.21 -3.10
N SER A 147 -3.82 15.80 -1.93
CA SER A 147 -4.16 15.18 -0.64
C SER A 147 -5.66 14.85 -0.57
N LYS A 148 -6.52 15.76 -0.98
CA LYS A 148 -7.98 15.56 -0.98
C LYS A 148 -8.40 14.43 -1.93
N VAL A 149 -7.80 14.38 -3.11
CA VAL A 149 -8.08 13.32 -4.10
C VAL A 149 -7.68 11.96 -3.52
N MET A 150 -6.49 11.88 -2.96
CA MET A 150 -5.97 10.66 -2.37
C MET A 150 -6.82 10.17 -1.20
N GLU A 151 -7.19 11.06 -0.30
CA GLU A 151 -8.06 10.74 0.84
C GLU A 151 -9.44 10.25 0.41
N ALA A 152 -10.03 10.87 -0.61
CA ALA A 152 -11.33 10.45 -1.13
C ALA A 152 -11.26 9.04 -1.71
N LYS A 153 -10.21 8.70 -2.44
CA LYS A 153 -10.02 7.38 -3.01
C LYS A 153 -9.80 6.32 -1.94
N GLN A 154 -9.01 6.63 -0.92
CA GLN A 154 -8.80 5.75 0.23
C GLN A 154 -10.13 5.43 0.92
N ARG A 155 -10.95 6.44 1.12
CA ARG A 155 -12.25 6.29 1.76
C ARG A 155 -13.18 5.40 0.93
N GLU A 156 -13.23 5.61 -0.38
CA GLU A 156 -14.06 4.79 -1.26
C GLU A 156 -13.61 3.33 -1.29
N VAL A 157 -12.31 3.08 -1.33
CA VAL A 157 -11.76 1.71 -1.26
C VAL A 157 -12.22 1.03 0.02
N LEU A 158 -12.10 1.70 1.15
CA LEU A 158 -12.50 1.14 2.45
C LEU A 158 -14.01 0.95 2.55
N ASP A 159 -14.79 1.89 2.06
CA ASP A 159 -16.25 1.79 2.05
C ASP A 159 -16.72 0.59 1.23
N ASN A 160 -16.07 0.33 0.10
CA ASN A 160 -16.41 -0.78 -0.80
C ASN A 160 -16.19 -2.14 -0.15
N ILE A 161 -15.29 -2.25 0.81
CA ILE A 161 -15.04 -3.50 1.55
C ILE A 161 -15.67 -3.50 2.95
N GLY A 162 -16.48 -2.49 3.26
CA GLY A 162 -17.22 -2.43 4.52
C GLY A 162 -16.42 -1.97 5.73
N ILE A 163 -15.26 -1.34 5.52
CA ILE A 163 -14.43 -0.80 6.59
C ILE A 163 -14.64 0.71 6.64
N THR A 164 -15.53 1.16 7.50
CA THR A 164 -15.88 2.59 7.62
C THR A 164 -15.49 3.16 8.98
N ARG A 165 -15.48 4.49 9.06
CA ARG A 165 -15.24 5.19 10.32
C ARG A 165 -16.42 5.09 11.27
#